data_dc93260ea5e17a966d9acf857ddf86c3
#
_entry.id   dc93260ea5e17a966d9acf857ddf86c3
#
_cell.length_a   1.000
_cell.length_b   1.000
_cell.length_c   1.000
_cell.angle_alpha   90.00
_cell.angle_beta   90.00
_cell.angle_gamma   90.00
#
_symmetry.space_group_name_H-M   'P 1'
#
loop_
_entity.id
_entity.type
_entity.pdbx_description
1 polymer ?
#
loop_
_entity_poly.entity_id
_entity_poly.type
_entity_poly.pdbx_seq_one_letter_code
_entity_poly.pdbx_strand_id
1 'polypeptide(L)'
;LFLDGVRRVEARLLVEDHALVFGVLGSCAVGAVASRPGGQAAEYVGEPVVQRWCALGGGREDPGALTVEAHGGGQRLRYQVAATAETDKEAPVRLLQAKMRDAERLLAAQLLRELGDGVLLCDGPRPLVGDDRRVLGYIKTVQAQRLPRPALDVVRSLQAGERSPLYLVGAGESARFEWYLRLRDPGAWAHTLAGSVRLQAHAGAQPTGQLAWARAVADWSCAVLPRYATRSHQDPRAPLQLLQANGAPIAEAERALEQTLRRRLGNAPLLRRRVMATLASGSR
;
A
#
# COMPACT_ATOMS: atom_id res chain seq x y z
N LEU A 1 -11.92 8.42 -0.37
CA LEU A 1 -10.70 8.39 0.45
C LEU A 1 -9.59 7.63 -0.26
N PHE A 2 -8.35 8.00 0.00
CA PHE A 2 -7.15 7.29 -0.43
C PHE A 2 -6.36 6.87 0.79
N LEU A 3 -5.97 5.59 0.87
CA LEU A 3 -5.18 5.03 1.95
C LEU A 3 -3.87 4.50 1.37
N ASP A 4 -2.77 4.85 2.02
CA ASP A 4 -1.43 4.42 1.64
C ASP A 4 -0.58 4.13 2.88
N GLY A 5 0.44 3.31 2.69
CA GLY A 5 1.42 2.97 3.71
C GLY A 5 2.85 3.08 3.19
N VAL A 6 3.74 3.52 4.05
CA VAL A 6 5.17 3.54 3.78
C VAL A 6 5.91 2.69 4.80
N ARG A 7 6.94 2.00 4.36
CA ARG A 7 7.84 1.26 5.24
C ARG A 7 9.29 1.63 5.02
N ARG A 8 10.09 1.39 6.04
CA ARG A 8 11.53 1.62 6.00
C ARG A 8 12.25 0.58 6.85
N VAL A 9 13.25 -0.07 6.27
CA VAL A 9 14.23 -0.87 7.02
C VAL A 9 15.28 0.09 7.59
N GLU A 10 15.47 0.07 8.90
CA GLU A 10 16.40 0.92 9.62
C GLU A 10 17.74 0.22 9.88
N ALA A 11 17.67 -1.08 10.22
CA ALA A 11 18.85 -1.93 10.34
C ALA A 11 18.54 -3.37 9.94
N ARG A 12 19.53 -4.07 9.40
CA ARG A 12 19.50 -5.53 9.22
C ARG A 12 20.25 -6.15 10.38
N LEU A 13 19.70 -7.23 10.91
CA LEU A 13 20.20 -7.95 12.06
C LEU A 13 20.62 -9.36 11.60
N LEU A 14 21.65 -9.84 12.23
CA LEU A 14 22.03 -11.23 12.19
C LEU A 14 22.11 -11.69 13.64
N VAL A 15 21.23 -12.59 14.03
CA VAL A 15 21.16 -13.10 15.40
C VAL A 15 21.71 -14.50 15.40
N GLU A 16 22.72 -14.72 16.19
CA GLU A 16 23.34 -16.03 16.40
C GLU A 16 22.73 -16.65 17.66
N ASP A 17 21.96 -17.73 17.48
CA ASP A 17 21.37 -18.50 18.56
C ASP A 17 21.02 -19.90 18.01
N HIS A 18 21.83 -20.91 18.33
CA HIS A 18 21.74 -22.28 17.82
C HIS A 18 21.64 -22.38 16.27
N ALA A 19 21.18 -21.34 15.60
CA ALA A 19 21.17 -21.17 14.14
C ALA A 19 21.30 -19.68 13.79
N LEU A 20 21.71 -19.41 12.55
CA LEU A 20 21.81 -18.06 12.02
C LEU A 20 20.40 -17.54 11.67
N VAL A 21 19.91 -16.52 12.37
CA VAL A 21 18.60 -15.93 12.18
C VAL A 21 18.75 -14.54 11.59
N PHE A 22 18.13 -14.32 10.43
CA PHE A 22 18.04 -12.99 9.83
C PHE A 22 16.94 -12.17 10.51
N GLY A 23 17.21 -10.89 10.70
CA GLY A 23 16.25 -9.96 11.24
C GLY A 23 16.33 -8.56 10.63
N VAL A 24 15.31 -7.74 10.87
CA VAL A 24 15.33 -6.32 10.56
C VAL A 24 14.68 -5.52 11.67
N LEU A 25 15.26 -4.37 11.97
CA LEU A 25 14.55 -3.29 12.63
C LEU A 25 13.97 -2.39 11.56
N GLY A 26 12.69 -2.12 11.64
CA GLY A 26 12.01 -1.30 10.66
C GLY A 26 10.79 -0.59 11.21
N SER A 27 10.36 0.39 10.48
CA SER A 27 9.17 1.18 10.80
C SER A 27 8.22 1.20 9.61
N CYS A 28 6.93 1.25 9.89
CA CYS A 28 5.91 1.58 8.91
C CYS A 28 5.02 2.71 9.42
N ALA A 29 4.47 3.47 8.50
CA ALA A 29 3.45 4.47 8.78
C ALA A 29 2.34 4.31 7.75
N VAL A 30 1.09 4.40 8.20
CA VAL A 30 -0.10 4.33 7.35
C VAL A 30 -0.99 5.54 7.60
N GLY A 31 -1.67 6.01 6.57
CA GLY A 31 -2.54 7.19 6.69
C GLY A 31 -3.53 7.26 5.54
N ALA A 32 -4.44 8.23 5.62
CA ALA A 32 -5.44 8.45 4.60
C ALA A 32 -5.65 9.94 4.31
N VAL A 33 -6.10 10.23 3.09
CA VAL A 33 -6.55 11.56 2.67
C VAL A 33 -7.95 11.48 2.08
N ALA A 34 -8.76 12.49 2.36
CA ALA A 34 -10.07 12.67 1.75
C ALA A 34 -9.97 13.59 0.56
N SER A 35 -10.66 13.24 -0.52
CA SER A 35 -10.92 14.12 -1.64
C SER A 35 -12.41 14.18 -1.90
N ARG A 36 -12.96 15.38 -2.03
CA ARG A 36 -14.37 15.61 -2.32
C ARG A 36 -14.55 16.18 -3.72
N PRO A 37 -15.65 15.84 -4.41
CA PRO A 37 -16.00 16.51 -5.65
C PRO A 37 -16.14 18.03 -5.43
N GLY A 38 -15.73 18.83 -6.41
CA GLY A 38 -15.90 20.28 -6.34
C GLY A 38 -14.62 21.09 -6.09
N GLY A 39 -13.44 20.46 -6.14
CA GLY A 39 -12.16 21.19 -6.16
C GLY A 39 -11.68 21.67 -4.78
N GLN A 40 -12.25 21.16 -3.70
CA GLN A 40 -11.70 21.40 -2.36
C GLN A 40 -10.35 20.71 -2.21
N ALA A 41 -9.43 21.35 -1.47
CA ALA A 41 -8.16 20.74 -1.12
C ALA A 41 -8.37 19.38 -0.43
N ALA A 42 -7.51 18.39 -0.73
CA ALA A 42 -7.58 17.14 -0.02
C ALA A 42 -7.13 17.33 1.43
N GLU A 43 -7.81 16.67 2.33
CA GLU A 43 -7.60 16.78 3.77
C GLU A 43 -7.07 15.45 4.33
N TYR A 44 -6.16 15.53 5.30
CA TYR A 44 -5.78 14.35 6.07
C TYR A 44 -6.95 13.85 6.89
N VAL A 45 -7.11 12.52 6.92
CA VAL A 45 -8.13 11.86 7.73
C VAL A 45 -7.45 11.23 8.94
N GLY A 46 -7.59 11.89 10.07
CA GLY A 46 -6.95 11.46 11.31
C GLY A 46 -5.43 11.61 11.32
N GLU A 47 -4.81 11.16 12.40
CA GLU A 47 -3.36 11.13 12.54
C GLU A 47 -2.78 9.85 11.92
N PRO A 48 -1.63 9.94 11.22
CA PRO A 48 -0.96 8.75 10.70
C PRO A 48 -0.56 7.77 11.83
N VAL A 49 -0.81 6.50 11.60
CA VAL A 49 -0.41 5.42 12.51
C VAL A 49 1.02 5.03 12.23
N VAL A 50 1.91 5.14 13.22
CA VAL A 50 3.32 4.74 13.12
C VAL A 50 3.57 3.52 13.97
N GLN A 51 4.15 2.48 13.39
CA GLN A 51 4.55 1.25 14.08
C GLN A 51 6.03 0.96 13.83
N ARG A 52 6.68 0.37 14.82
CA ARG A 52 8.09 -0.06 14.75
C ARG A 52 8.19 -1.52 15.10
N TRP A 53 8.93 -2.27 14.29
CA TRP A 53 9.01 -3.72 14.36
C TRP A 53 10.45 -4.20 14.36
N CYS A 54 10.74 -5.13 15.25
CA CYS A 54 11.85 -6.06 15.14
C CYS A 54 11.31 -7.34 14.51
N ALA A 55 11.48 -7.50 13.21
CA ALA A 55 11.00 -8.65 12.47
C ALA A 55 12.11 -9.68 12.35
N LEU A 56 11.85 -10.92 12.78
CA LEU A 56 12.80 -12.03 12.83
C LEU A 56 12.32 -13.18 11.92
N GLY A 57 13.26 -13.83 11.25
CA GLY A 57 13.06 -15.12 10.59
C GLY A 57 13.25 -16.30 11.54
N GLY A 58 13.08 -17.52 11.02
CA GLY A 58 13.46 -18.75 11.71
C GLY A 58 12.53 -19.23 12.83
N GLY A 59 11.29 -18.74 12.88
CA GLY A 59 10.24 -19.29 13.76
C GLY A 59 10.45 -19.06 15.26
N ARG A 60 11.29 -18.10 15.65
CA ARG A 60 11.54 -17.82 17.07
C ARG A 60 10.29 -17.31 17.77
N GLU A 61 10.10 -17.75 19.00
CA GLU A 61 9.12 -17.16 19.90
C GLU A 61 9.50 -15.70 20.23
N ASP A 62 8.49 -14.91 20.55
CA ASP A 62 8.59 -13.48 20.79
C ASP A 62 9.57 -13.17 21.94
N PRO A 63 10.74 -12.56 21.70
CA PRO A 63 11.69 -12.21 22.76
C PRO A 63 11.24 -10.96 23.56
N GLY A 64 10.01 -10.50 23.39
CA GLY A 64 9.52 -9.27 24.02
C GLY A 64 9.79 -8.01 23.20
N ALA A 65 9.39 -6.87 23.71
CA ALA A 65 9.61 -5.60 23.03
C ALA A 65 11.05 -5.09 23.24
N LEU A 66 11.78 -4.93 22.14
CA LEU A 66 13.07 -4.24 22.15
C LEU A 66 12.85 -2.75 22.38
N THR A 67 13.49 -2.20 23.41
CA THR A 67 13.49 -0.75 23.65
C THR A 67 14.81 -0.14 23.22
N VAL A 68 14.78 0.77 22.27
CA VAL A 68 15.95 1.52 21.84
C VAL A 68 15.90 2.91 22.47
N GLU A 69 16.87 3.22 23.30
CA GLU A 69 17.00 4.55 23.88
C GLU A 69 17.69 5.52 22.92
N ALA A 70 17.09 6.69 22.77
CA ALA A 70 17.69 7.75 21.99
C ALA A 70 18.74 8.50 22.82
N HIS A 71 20.01 8.41 22.49
CA HIS A 71 21.03 9.29 23.07
C HIS A 71 20.76 10.76 22.63
N GLY A 72 20.53 11.65 23.59
CA GLY A 72 20.38 13.09 23.39
C GLY A 72 18.96 13.56 23.01
N GLY A 73 17.97 13.32 23.87
CA GLY A 73 16.62 13.90 23.66
C GLY A 73 15.45 13.16 24.30
N GLY A 74 15.69 12.22 25.17
CA GLY A 74 14.62 11.63 26.02
C GLY A 74 13.55 10.79 25.30
N GLN A 75 13.61 10.63 23.99
CA GLN A 75 12.63 9.81 23.25
C GLN A 75 13.08 8.35 23.23
N ARG A 76 12.27 7.48 23.86
CA ARG A 76 12.44 6.02 23.77
C ARG A 76 11.75 5.53 22.51
N LEU A 77 12.50 4.84 21.65
CA LEU A 77 11.95 4.12 20.51
C LEU A 77 11.68 2.68 20.94
N ARG A 78 10.43 2.26 20.83
CA ARG A 78 10.04 0.90 21.16
C ARG A 78 9.71 0.13 19.89
N TYR A 79 10.44 -0.97 19.67
CA TYR A 79 10.16 -1.92 18.60
C TYR A 79 9.38 -3.10 19.15
N GLN A 80 8.24 -3.40 18.53
CA GLN A 80 7.50 -4.64 18.78
C GLN A 80 8.19 -5.77 18.04
N VAL A 81 8.25 -6.95 18.63
CA VAL A 81 8.87 -8.10 17.98
C VAL A 81 7.81 -8.91 17.25
N ALA A 82 8.17 -9.43 16.09
CA ALA A 82 7.40 -10.40 15.35
C ALA A 82 8.34 -11.39 14.68
N ALA A 83 7.93 -12.64 14.59
CA ALA A 83 8.71 -13.70 13.96
C ALA A 83 7.92 -14.38 12.82
N THR A 84 8.65 -14.96 11.86
CA THR A 84 8.12 -15.81 10.80
C THR A 84 8.90 -17.13 10.76
N ALA A 85 8.25 -18.21 10.34
CA ALA A 85 8.89 -19.50 10.16
C ALA A 85 9.87 -19.55 8.97
N GLU A 86 9.76 -18.57 8.04
CA GLU A 86 10.65 -18.47 6.89
C GLU A 86 12.08 -18.11 7.33
N THR A 87 13.08 -18.75 6.72
CA THR A 87 14.49 -18.64 7.15
C THR A 87 15.39 -17.85 6.22
N ASP A 88 14.90 -17.49 5.02
CA ASP A 88 15.72 -16.73 4.06
C ASP A 88 15.94 -15.25 4.48
N LYS A 89 16.98 -14.63 3.94
CA LYS A 89 17.42 -13.28 4.30
C LYS A 89 16.38 -12.16 4.08
N GLU A 90 15.41 -12.39 3.20
CA GLU A 90 14.36 -11.39 2.90
C GLU A 90 13.05 -11.67 3.67
N ALA A 91 12.94 -12.80 4.36
CA ALA A 91 11.78 -13.15 5.18
C ALA A 91 11.42 -12.06 6.20
N PRO A 92 12.36 -11.46 6.95
CA PRO A 92 12.04 -10.37 7.89
C PRO A 92 11.50 -9.11 7.18
N VAL A 93 11.95 -8.83 5.96
CA VAL A 93 11.46 -7.69 5.17
C VAL A 93 10.04 -7.94 4.70
N ARG A 94 9.73 -9.19 4.29
CA ARG A 94 8.35 -9.59 3.94
C ARG A 94 7.43 -9.52 5.15
N LEU A 95 7.91 -9.92 6.33
CA LEU A 95 7.16 -9.80 7.58
C LEU A 95 6.86 -8.33 7.94
N LEU A 96 7.86 -7.45 7.81
CA LEU A 96 7.65 -6.00 8.00
C LEU A 96 6.60 -5.45 7.01
N GLN A 97 6.63 -5.90 5.75
CA GLN A 97 5.60 -5.54 4.77
C GLN A 97 4.21 -6.07 5.16
N ALA A 98 4.13 -7.28 5.70
CA ALA A 98 2.88 -7.84 6.19
C ALA A 98 2.32 -7.02 7.36
N LYS A 99 3.17 -6.60 8.31
CA LYS A 99 2.76 -5.73 9.43
C LYS A 99 2.25 -4.37 8.96
N MET A 100 2.85 -3.79 7.92
CA MET A 100 2.33 -2.56 7.31
C MET A 100 0.93 -2.80 6.72
N ARG A 101 0.73 -3.89 5.98
CA ARG A 101 -0.59 -4.25 5.43
C ARG A 101 -1.64 -4.52 6.49
N ASP A 102 -1.25 -5.10 7.63
CA ASP A 102 -2.14 -5.26 8.78
C ASP A 102 -2.57 -3.89 9.33
N ALA A 103 -1.65 -2.94 9.42
CA ALA A 103 -1.96 -1.58 9.83
C ALA A 103 -2.89 -0.87 8.82
N GLU A 104 -2.64 -1.03 7.51
CA GLU A 104 -3.53 -0.53 6.45
C GLU A 104 -4.93 -1.13 6.58
N ARG A 105 -5.04 -2.44 6.80
CA ARG A 105 -6.32 -3.13 7.00
C ARG A 105 -7.09 -2.62 8.21
N LEU A 106 -6.40 -2.40 9.33
CA LEU A 106 -7.02 -1.87 10.55
C LEU A 106 -7.51 -0.43 10.35
N LEU A 107 -6.70 0.41 9.71
CA LEU A 107 -7.09 1.78 9.38
C LEU A 107 -8.26 1.80 8.38
N ALA A 108 -8.24 0.96 7.35
CA ALA A 108 -9.35 0.82 6.43
C ALA A 108 -10.65 0.45 7.14
N ALA A 109 -10.62 -0.55 8.03
CA ALA A 109 -11.77 -0.96 8.82
C ALA A 109 -12.30 0.16 9.74
N GLN A 110 -11.42 1.01 10.26
CA GLN A 110 -11.80 2.18 11.05
C GLN A 110 -12.49 3.23 10.16
N LEU A 111 -11.88 3.59 9.05
CA LEU A 111 -12.39 4.61 8.14
C LEU A 111 -13.75 4.25 7.54
N LEU A 112 -13.98 2.97 7.27
CA LEU A 112 -15.25 2.50 6.71
C LEU A 112 -16.47 2.76 7.60
N ARG A 113 -16.26 2.87 8.92
CA ARG A 113 -17.35 3.19 9.86
C ARG A 113 -17.87 4.63 9.69
N GLU A 114 -17.02 5.52 9.19
CA GLU A 114 -17.30 6.94 9.04
C GLU A 114 -17.45 7.38 7.57
N LEU A 115 -17.21 6.46 6.62
CA LEU A 115 -17.09 6.79 5.20
C LEU A 115 -18.43 7.19 4.52
N GLY A 116 -19.59 6.83 5.06
CA GLY A 116 -20.88 7.04 4.39
C GLY A 116 -20.91 6.33 3.03
N ASP A 117 -21.39 7.03 2.00
CA ASP A 117 -21.50 6.50 0.62
C ASP A 117 -20.19 6.62 -0.19
N GLY A 118 -19.11 7.01 0.45
CA GLY A 118 -17.81 7.18 -0.21
C GLY A 118 -17.15 5.85 -0.62
N VAL A 119 -16.06 5.96 -1.37
CA VAL A 119 -15.19 4.84 -1.76
C VAL A 119 -13.82 5.02 -1.13
N LEU A 120 -13.27 3.93 -0.59
CA LEU A 120 -11.92 3.85 -0.06
C LEU A 120 -11.02 3.15 -1.08
N LEU A 121 -10.06 3.88 -1.63
CA LEU A 121 -9.03 3.36 -2.52
C LEU A 121 -7.77 3.07 -1.71
N CYS A 122 -7.32 1.82 -1.75
CA CYS A 122 -6.10 1.38 -1.05
C CYS A 122 -5.00 1.13 -2.07
N ASP A 123 -3.82 1.68 -1.87
CA ASP A 123 -2.66 1.40 -2.72
C ASP A 123 -2.26 -0.07 -2.62
N GLY A 124 -2.15 -0.73 -3.77
CA GLY A 124 -1.91 -2.16 -3.85
C GLY A 124 -3.16 -3.04 -3.86
N PRO A 125 -3.04 -4.32 -3.49
CA PRO A 125 -4.17 -5.24 -3.43
C PRO A 125 -5.22 -4.80 -2.40
N ARG A 126 -6.49 -5.06 -2.71
CA ARG A 126 -7.60 -4.79 -1.78
C ARG A 126 -7.33 -5.43 -0.42
N PRO A 127 -7.33 -4.68 0.69
CA PRO A 127 -7.20 -5.24 2.02
C PRO A 127 -8.43 -6.09 2.38
N LEU A 128 -8.22 -7.12 3.21
CA LEU A 128 -9.28 -7.99 3.69
C LEU A 128 -10.01 -7.31 4.86
N VAL A 129 -11.01 -6.52 4.56
CA VAL A 129 -11.87 -5.80 5.54
C VAL A 129 -13.30 -6.30 5.51
N GLY A 130 -13.49 -7.62 5.42
CA GLY A 130 -14.81 -8.23 5.29
C GLY A 130 -15.47 -7.92 3.94
N ASP A 131 -16.79 -7.94 3.93
CA ASP A 131 -17.62 -7.82 2.72
C ASP A 131 -17.88 -6.37 2.27
N ASP A 132 -17.20 -5.40 2.88
CA ASP A 132 -17.46 -4.01 2.55
C ASP A 132 -17.08 -3.70 1.09
N ARG A 133 -18.09 -3.40 0.30
CA ARG A 133 -17.98 -3.12 -1.13
C ARG A 133 -17.26 -1.81 -1.41
N ARG A 134 -17.27 -0.87 -0.46
CA ARG A 134 -16.71 0.48 -0.64
C ARG A 134 -15.19 0.50 -0.70
N VAL A 135 -14.52 -0.64 -0.46
CA VAL A 135 -13.06 -0.75 -0.50
C VAL A 135 -12.60 -1.31 -1.84
N LEU A 136 -11.76 -0.57 -2.52
CA LEU A 136 -11.10 -0.96 -3.75
C LEU A 136 -9.59 -1.06 -3.56
N GLY A 137 -9.01 -2.13 -4.10
CA GLY A 137 -7.57 -2.21 -4.29
C GLY A 137 -7.19 -1.51 -5.59
N TYR A 138 -6.03 -0.87 -5.59
CA TYR A 138 -5.52 -0.08 -6.69
C TYR A 138 -4.07 -0.45 -6.99
N ILE A 139 -3.85 -1.22 -8.04
CA ILE A 139 -2.56 -1.84 -8.36
C ILE A 139 -1.93 -1.13 -9.54
N LYS A 140 -0.87 -0.38 -9.26
CA LYS A 140 -0.13 0.46 -10.20
C LYS A 140 0.85 -0.32 -11.06
N THR A 141 1.37 -1.45 -10.55
CA THR A 141 2.47 -2.19 -11.19
C THR A 141 2.01 -3.55 -11.69
N VAL A 142 2.38 -3.89 -12.92
CA VAL A 142 2.20 -5.22 -13.47
C VAL A 142 3.43 -6.05 -13.12
N GLN A 143 3.36 -6.82 -12.04
CA GLN A 143 4.45 -7.70 -11.61
C GLN A 143 4.43 -9.07 -12.32
N ALA A 144 3.27 -9.48 -12.83
CA ALA A 144 3.11 -10.72 -13.58
C ALA A 144 1.95 -10.59 -14.56
N GLN A 145 2.09 -11.24 -15.72
CA GLN A 145 1.00 -11.36 -16.67
C GLN A 145 0.00 -12.38 -16.15
N ARG A 146 -1.18 -11.93 -15.79
CA ARG A 146 -2.26 -12.77 -15.25
C ARG A 146 -3.39 -13.05 -16.27
N LEU A 147 -3.41 -12.28 -17.35
CA LEU A 147 -4.43 -12.42 -18.38
C LEU A 147 -3.92 -13.29 -19.52
N PRO A 148 -4.78 -14.14 -20.11
CA PRO A 148 -4.49 -14.79 -21.37
C PRO A 148 -4.34 -13.74 -22.48
N ARG A 149 -3.60 -14.11 -23.55
CA ARG A 149 -3.29 -13.19 -24.65
C ARG A 149 -4.47 -12.38 -25.18
N PRO A 150 -5.63 -12.99 -25.52
CA PRO A 150 -6.76 -12.22 -26.06
C PRO A 150 -7.27 -11.13 -25.11
N ALA A 151 -7.33 -11.42 -23.81
CA ALA A 151 -7.74 -10.45 -22.80
C ALA A 151 -6.69 -9.35 -22.60
N LEU A 152 -5.41 -9.70 -22.71
CA LEU A 152 -4.31 -8.73 -22.63
C LEU A 152 -4.34 -7.77 -23.82
N ASP A 153 -4.68 -8.23 -25.00
CA ASP A 153 -4.79 -7.40 -26.19
C ASP A 153 -5.94 -6.38 -26.06
N VAL A 154 -7.06 -6.76 -25.41
CA VAL A 154 -8.11 -5.82 -25.04
C VAL A 154 -7.56 -4.73 -24.10
N VAL A 155 -6.77 -5.10 -23.06
CA VAL A 155 -6.19 -4.11 -22.15
C VAL A 155 -5.22 -3.16 -22.87
N ARG A 156 -4.47 -3.69 -23.83
CA ARG A 156 -3.52 -2.88 -24.64
C ARG A 156 -4.23 -1.88 -25.55
N SER A 157 -5.41 -2.22 -26.06
CA SER A 157 -6.19 -1.36 -26.96
C SER A 157 -7.01 -0.28 -26.27
N LEU A 158 -7.12 -0.33 -24.93
CA LEU A 158 -7.88 0.68 -24.16
C LEU A 158 -7.37 2.09 -24.42
N GLN A 159 -8.28 3.02 -24.64
CA GLN A 159 -8.00 4.44 -24.70
C GLN A 159 -8.08 5.05 -23.29
N ALA A 160 -7.57 6.28 -23.10
CA ALA A 160 -7.66 7.00 -21.84
C ALA A 160 -9.12 7.14 -21.38
N GLY A 161 -9.41 6.76 -20.15
CA GLY A 161 -10.75 6.72 -19.58
C GLY A 161 -11.52 5.43 -19.84
N GLU A 162 -11.00 4.51 -20.65
CA GLU A 162 -11.64 3.21 -20.92
C GLU A 162 -11.17 2.13 -19.95
N ARG A 163 -12.07 1.19 -19.69
CA ARG A 163 -11.79 0.00 -18.87
C ARG A 163 -12.01 -1.31 -19.64
N SER A 164 -11.35 -2.36 -19.20
CA SER A 164 -11.64 -3.72 -19.64
C SER A 164 -13.00 -4.21 -19.10
N PRO A 165 -13.55 -5.28 -19.64
CA PRO A 165 -14.58 -6.06 -18.94
C PRO A 165 -14.11 -6.45 -17.55
N LEU A 166 -15.09 -6.68 -16.64
CA LEU A 166 -14.83 -7.29 -15.33
C LEU A 166 -14.48 -8.75 -15.50
N TYR A 167 -13.52 -9.24 -14.74
CA TYR A 167 -13.25 -10.66 -14.63
C TYR A 167 -13.14 -11.07 -13.16
N LEU A 168 -13.51 -12.32 -12.89
CA LEU A 168 -13.50 -12.88 -11.54
C LEU A 168 -12.18 -13.58 -11.28
N VAL A 169 -11.59 -13.32 -10.12
CA VAL A 169 -10.35 -13.95 -9.66
C VAL A 169 -10.58 -14.55 -8.28
N GLY A 170 -10.13 -15.77 -8.09
CA GLY A 170 -10.33 -16.51 -6.83
C GLY A 170 -11.71 -17.13 -6.73
N ALA A 171 -11.99 -17.69 -5.57
CA ALA A 171 -13.26 -18.35 -5.25
C ALA A 171 -13.61 -18.15 -3.77
N GLY A 172 -14.88 -18.38 -3.42
CA GLY A 172 -15.38 -18.21 -2.06
C GLY A 172 -15.19 -16.78 -1.54
N GLU A 173 -14.89 -16.62 -0.28
CA GLU A 173 -14.69 -15.31 0.37
C GLU A 173 -13.49 -14.52 -0.17
N SER A 174 -12.54 -15.20 -0.81
CA SER A 174 -11.40 -14.54 -1.45
C SER A 174 -11.68 -14.07 -2.87
N ALA A 175 -12.86 -14.36 -3.42
CA ALA A 175 -13.26 -13.97 -4.76
C ALA A 175 -13.32 -12.45 -4.89
N ARG A 176 -12.80 -11.94 -5.99
CA ARG A 176 -12.79 -10.51 -6.29
C ARG A 176 -13.02 -10.26 -7.77
N PHE A 177 -13.71 -9.18 -8.06
CA PHE A 177 -13.76 -8.63 -9.40
C PHE A 177 -12.50 -7.81 -9.64
N GLU A 178 -11.91 -7.98 -10.82
CA GLU A 178 -10.80 -7.18 -11.28
C GLU A 178 -11.13 -6.58 -12.65
N TRP A 179 -10.59 -5.39 -12.91
CA TRP A 179 -10.61 -4.76 -14.23
C TRP A 179 -9.37 -3.91 -14.41
N TYR A 180 -9.00 -3.67 -15.66
CA TYR A 180 -7.97 -2.69 -16.01
C TYR A 180 -8.64 -1.41 -16.45
N LEU A 181 -8.07 -0.30 -16.06
CA LEU A 181 -8.48 1.05 -16.45
C LEU A 181 -7.28 1.77 -17.07
N ARG A 182 -7.43 2.30 -18.28
CA ARG A 182 -6.46 3.20 -18.87
C ARG A 182 -6.70 4.60 -18.35
N LEU A 183 -5.84 5.10 -17.49
CA LEU A 183 -6.00 6.43 -16.91
C LEU A 183 -5.55 7.53 -17.87
N ARG A 184 -4.55 7.23 -18.69
CA ARG A 184 -3.93 8.18 -19.61
C ARG A 184 -3.24 7.45 -20.76
N ASP A 185 -3.14 8.14 -21.89
CA ASP A 185 -2.24 7.74 -22.97
C ASP A 185 -0.78 7.86 -22.49
N PRO A 186 -0.01 6.77 -22.51
CA PRO A 186 1.37 6.77 -22.06
C PRO A 186 2.33 7.44 -23.05
N GLY A 187 1.89 7.71 -24.28
CA GLY A 187 2.75 8.19 -25.39
C GLY A 187 3.50 7.07 -26.12
N ALA A 188 4.04 7.41 -27.28
CA ALA A 188 4.57 6.45 -28.26
C ALA A 188 5.79 5.63 -27.78
N TRP A 189 6.53 6.11 -26.79
CA TRP A 189 7.74 5.47 -26.27
C TRP A 189 7.55 4.63 -25.02
N ALA A 190 6.34 4.59 -24.50
CA ALA A 190 6.04 3.84 -23.29
C ALA A 190 5.61 2.41 -23.59
N HIS A 191 5.73 1.53 -22.58
CA HIS A 191 5.21 0.17 -22.67
C HIS A 191 3.69 0.20 -22.88
N THR A 192 3.15 -0.74 -23.64
CA THR A 192 1.72 -0.79 -24.01
C THR A 192 0.73 -0.83 -22.84
N LEU A 193 1.16 -1.25 -21.65
CA LEU A 193 0.38 -1.22 -20.41
C LEU A 193 0.65 0.01 -19.55
N ALA A 194 1.60 0.87 -19.93
CA ALA A 194 1.83 2.11 -19.22
C ALA A 194 0.58 2.99 -19.23
N GLY A 195 0.33 3.75 -18.17
CA GLY A 195 -0.91 4.51 -18.02
C GLY A 195 -2.14 3.67 -17.63
N SER A 196 -1.99 2.37 -17.43
CA SER A 196 -3.08 1.49 -16.98
C SER A 196 -2.89 1.05 -15.54
N VAL A 197 -4.01 0.93 -14.82
CA VAL A 197 -4.08 0.33 -13.49
C VAL A 197 -4.96 -0.87 -13.49
N ARG A 198 -4.74 -1.74 -12.50
CA ARG A 198 -5.67 -2.82 -12.19
C ARG A 198 -6.38 -2.50 -10.89
N LEU A 199 -7.70 -2.54 -10.94
CA LEU A 199 -8.56 -2.33 -9.79
C LEU A 199 -9.14 -3.66 -9.30
N GLN A 200 -9.38 -3.74 -8.00
CA GLN A 200 -9.95 -4.91 -7.34
C GLN A 200 -11.12 -4.51 -6.46
N ALA A 201 -12.25 -5.19 -6.60
CA ALA A 201 -13.42 -5.06 -5.75
C ALA A 201 -13.81 -6.41 -5.15
N HIS A 202 -14.47 -6.41 -4.01
CA HIS A 202 -14.98 -7.63 -3.39
C HIS A 202 -16.04 -8.29 -4.27
N ALA A 203 -15.99 -9.61 -4.40
CA ALA A 203 -16.99 -10.41 -5.10
C ALA A 203 -17.74 -11.36 -4.16
N GLY A 204 -17.09 -11.80 -3.07
CA GLY A 204 -17.64 -12.70 -2.06
C GLY A 204 -17.97 -14.09 -2.57
N ALA A 205 -18.60 -14.90 -1.74
CA ALA A 205 -18.99 -16.26 -2.06
C ALA A 205 -20.08 -16.34 -3.15
N GLN A 206 -20.85 -15.26 -3.36
CA GLN A 206 -21.90 -15.17 -4.38
C GLN A 206 -21.66 -14.00 -5.35
N PRO A 207 -20.72 -14.11 -6.30
CA PRO A 207 -20.30 -13.00 -7.16
C PRO A 207 -21.45 -12.41 -8.00
N THR A 208 -22.43 -13.22 -8.43
CA THR A 208 -23.55 -12.76 -9.23
C THR A 208 -24.38 -11.68 -8.55
N GLY A 209 -24.57 -11.77 -7.23
CA GLY A 209 -25.28 -10.77 -6.44
C GLY A 209 -24.54 -9.42 -6.31
N GLN A 210 -23.23 -9.43 -6.56
CA GLN A 210 -22.38 -8.23 -6.47
C GLN A 210 -22.11 -7.59 -7.84
N LEU A 211 -22.48 -8.26 -8.94
CA LEU A 211 -22.04 -7.87 -10.29
C LEU A 211 -22.57 -6.48 -10.70
N ALA A 212 -23.83 -6.17 -10.39
CA ALA A 212 -24.42 -4.88 -10.74
C ALA A 212 -23.66 -3.73 -10.07
N TRP A 213 -23.36 -3.86 -8.78
CA TRP A 213 -22.56 -2.88 -8.05
C TRP A 213 -21.12 -2.81 -8.58
N ALA A 214 -20.49 -3.95 -8.85
CA ALA A 214 -19.12 -3.99 -9.38
C ALA A 214 -19.01 -3.30 -10.75
N ARG A 215 -20.04 -3.43 -11.61
CA ARG A 215 -20.13 -2.67 -12.87
C ARG A 215 -20.23 -1.17 -12.61
N ALA A 216 -21.13 -0.75 -11.73
CA ALA A 216 -21.33 0.66 -11.42
C ALA A 216 -20.06 1.31 -10.88
N VAL A 217 -19.34 0.65 -9.96
CA VAL A 217 -18.09 1.19 -9.42
C VAL A 217 -16.96 1.16 -10.45
N ALA A 218 -16.93 0.18 -11.33
CA ALA A 218 -15.96 0.15 -12.43
C ALA A 218 -16.20 1.30 -13.42
N ASP A 219 -17.47 1.61 -13.76
CA ASP A 219 -17.82 2.75 -14.61
C ASP A 219 -17.54 4.08 -13.90
N TRP A 220 -17.84 4.18 -12.61
CA TRP A 220 -17.45 5.32 -11.78
C TRP A 220 -15.93 5.55 -11.82
N SER A 221 -15.13 4.48 -11.77
CA SER A 221 -13.68 4.59 -11.81
C SER A 221 -13.16 5.22 -13.11
N CYS A 222 -13.83 4.97 -14.25
CA CYS A 222 -13.51 5.60 -15.54
C CYS A 222 -13.74 7.12 -15.53
N ALA A 223 -14.78 7.58 -14.86
CA ALA A 223 -15.08 9.00 -14.79
C ALA A 223 -14.21 9.77 -13.79
N VAL A 224 -13.75 9.11 -12.74
CA VAL A 224 -13.10 9.74 -11.60
C VAL A 224 -11.59 9.60 -11.61
N LEU A 225 -11.06 8.37 -11.76
CA LEU A 225 -9.65 8.10 -11.55
C LEU A 225 -8.70 8.73 -12.58
N PRO A 226 -9.06 8.92 -13.85
CA PRO A 226 -8.19 9.62 -14.80
C PRO A 226 -7.81 11.04 -14.37
N ARG A 227 -8.63 11.69 -13.54
CA ARG A 227 -8.33 13.02 -12.99
C ARG A 227 -7.12 13.04 -12.07
N TYR A 228 -6.75 11.88 -11.53
CA TYR A 228 -5.63 11.69 -10.61
C TYR A 228 -4.38 11.09 -11.30
N ALA A 229 -4.40 10.94 -12.61
CA ALA A 229 -3.28 10.39 -13.36
C ALA A 229 -2.07 11.34 -13.36
N THR A 230 -0.87 10.80 -13.12
CA THR A 230 0.39 11.54 -13.24
C THR A 230 0.73 11.83 -14.70
N ARG A 231 1.56 12.84 -14.94
CA ARG A 231 2.13 13.08 -16.27
C ARG A 231 3.24 12.05 -16.55
N SER A 232 3.36 11.62 -17.79
CA SER A 232 4.31 10.57 -18.24
C SER A 232 5.79 10.89 -17.92
N HIS A 233 6.16 12.16 -17.82
CA HIS A 233 7.53 12.58 -17.51
C HIS A 233 7.87 12.53 -16.01
N GLN A 234 6.90 12.26 -15.14
CA GLN A 234 7.08 12.34 -13.69
C GLN A 234 7.53 11.01 -13.08
N ASP A 235 7.09 9.88 -13.61
CA ASP A 235 7.64 8.55 -13.33
C ASP A 235 7.30 7.58 -14.48
N PRO A 236 8.26 7.24 -15.33
CA PRO A 236 8.03 6.31 -16.44
C PRO A 236 7.79 4.87 -16.00
N ARG A 237 8.12 4.50 -14.76
CA ARG A 237 7.94 3.15 -14.20
C ARG A 237 6.64 2.99 -13.44
N ALA A 238 6.14 4.08 -12.88
CA ALA A 238 4.85 4.13 -12.21
C ALA A 238 4.00 5.21 -12.87
N PRO A 239 3.31 4.92 -13.98
CA PRO A 239 2.48 5.91 -14.66
C PRO A 239 1.33 6.43 -13.79
N LEU A 240 1.31 6.07 -12.54
CA LEU A 240 0.24 6.26 -11.60
C LEU A 240 0.77 6.42 -10.20
N GLN A 241 1.26 7.57 -9.92
CA GLN A 241 1.04 8.11 -8.59
C GLN A 241 -0.32 8.77 -8.65
N LEU A 242 -1.25 8.33 -7.84
CA LEU A 242 -2.64 8.80 -7.77
C LEU A 242 -2.81 10.32 -7.64
N LEU A 243 -1.74 11.08 -7.60
CA LEU A 243 -1.66 12.35 -6.92
C LEU A 243 -1.00 13.46 -7.65
N GLN A 244 -0.79 13.29 -8.93
CA GLN A 244 -0.31 14.38 -9.77
C GLN A 244 -1.29 14.67 -10.91
N ALA A 245 -2.52 14.94 -10.55
CA ALA A 245 -3.44 15.56 -11.48
C ALA A 245 -3.07 17.04 -11.64
N ASN A 246 -3.00 17.50 -12.88
CA ASN A 246 -2.76 18.85 -13.32
C ASN A 246 -3.42 19.90 -12.43
N GLY A 247 -2.70 20.51 -11.51
CA GLY A 247 -3.20 21.61 -10.70
C GLY A 247 -4.37 21.29 -9.76
N ALA A 248 -4.74 20.02 -9.59
CA ALA A 248 -5.75 19.64 -8.62
C ALA A 248 -5.14 19.52 -7.23
N PRO A 249 -5.80 19.99 -6.19
CA PRO A 249 -5.29 20.00 -4.80
C PRO A 249 -4.88 18.64 -4.26
N ILE A 250 -5.40 17.56 -4.84
CA ILE A 250 -5.18 16.18 -4.41
C ILE A 250 -3.79 15.68 -4.74
N ALA A 251 -3.20 16.08 -5.87
CA ALA A 251 -1.84 15.71 -6.25
C ALA A 251 -0.82 16.16 -5.21
N GLU A 252 -1.03 17.33 -4.64
CA GLU A 252 -0.21 17.84 -3.55
C GLU A 252 -0.47 17.09 -2.24
N ALA A 253 -1.71 16.70 -1.99
CA ALA A 253 -2.08 16.10 -0.72
C ALA A 253 -1.54 14.68 -0.51
N GLU A 254 -1.43 13.83 -1.53
CA GLU A 254 -0.85 12.50 -1.32
C GLU A 254 0.67 12.53 -1.35
N ARG A 255 1.29 13.34 -2.18
CA ARG A 255 2.71 13.65 -1.99
C ARG A 255 2.95 14.12 -0.57
N ALA A 256 2.08 14.99 -0.06
CA ALA A 256 2.12 15.45 1.32
C ALA A 256 1.81 14.29 2.29
N LEU A 257 0.89 13.38 1.97
CA LEU A 257 0.66 12.17 2.78
C LEU A 257 1.92 11.31 2.83
N GLU A 258 2.47 10.89 1.69
CA GLU A 258 3.71 10.10 1.65
C GLU A 258 4.86 10.81 2.36
N GLN A 259 5.06 12.09 2.12
CA GLN A 259 6.08 12.88 2.80
C GLN A 259 5.83 12.98 4.31
N THR A 260 4.57 13.13 4.71
CA THR A 260 4.18 13.17 6.12
C THR A 260 4.40 11.82 6.78
N LEU A 261 4.00 10.72 6.15
CA LEU A 261 4.27 9.37 6.63
C LEU A 261 5.78 9.14 6.78
N ARG A 262 6.57 9.53 5.78
CA ARG A 262 8.04 9.44 5.85
C ARG A 262 8.64 10.31 6.95
N ARG A 263 8.15 11.54 7.16
CA ARG A 263 8.58 12.40 8.27
C ARG A 263 8.22 11.82 9.64
N ARG A 264 7.02 11.26 9.77
CA ARG A 264 6.56 10.60 11.02
C ARG A 264 7.41 9.37 11.36
N LEU A 265 7.96 8.68 10.37
CA LEU A 265 8.97 7.64 10.62
C LEU A 265 10.24 8.18 11.25
N GLY A 266 10.51 9.47 11.12
CA GLY A 266 11.67 10.16 11.66
C GLY A 266 12.90 10.14 10.73
N ASN A 267 13.95 10.82 11.14
CA ASN A 267 15.20 10.93 10.37
C ASN A 267 15.92 9.58 10.28
N ALA A 268 15.98 8.99 9.07
CA ALA A 268 16.54 7.66 8.85
C ALA A 268 18.01 7.51 9.26
N PRO A 269 18.94 8.40 8.87
CA PRO A 269 20.34 8.34 9.31
C PRO A 269 20.48 8.41 10.82
N LEU A 270 19.74 9.30 11.47
CA LEU A 270 19.79 9.47 12.93
C LEU A 270 19.26 8.23 13.64
N LEU A 271 18.12 7.68 13.22
CA LEU A 271 17.54 6.47 13.79
C LEU A 271 18.47 5.27 13.61
N ARG A 272 19.05 5.11 12.41
CA ARG A 272 20.03 4.05 12.15
C ARG A 272 21.24 4.15 13.09
N ARG A 273 21.81 5.35 13.27
CA ARG A 273 22.94 5.55 14.21
C ARG A 273 22.56 5.16 15.63
N ARG A 274 21.37 5.55 16.09
CA ARG A 274 20.88 5.25 17.46
C ARG A 274 20.67 3.75 17.66
N VAL A 275 20.01 3.10 16.71
CA VAL A 275 19.80 1.65 16.72
C VAL A 275 21.14 0.92 16.78
N MET A 276 22.09 1.28 15.91
CA MET A 276 23.40 0.65 15.88
C MET A 276 24.19 0.87 17.18
N ALA A 277 24.11 2.06 17.78
CA ALA A 277 24.74 2.35 19.06
C ALA A 277 24.13 1.49 20.19
N THR A 278 22.81 1.32 20.21
CA THR A 278 22.13 0.49 21.23
C THR A 278 22.51 -0.98 21.08
N LEU A 279 22.52 -1.51 19.85
CA LEU A 279 22.91 -2.89 19.59
C LEU A 279 24.38 -3.13 19.97
N ALA A 280 25.27 -2.19 19.69
CA ALA A 280 26.69 -2.29 20.07
C ALA A 280 26.90 -2.20 21.59
N SER A 281 26.08 -1.48 22.33
CA SER A 281 26.17 -1.37 23.79
C SER A 281 25.53 -2.53 24.56
N GLY A 282 24.57 -3.22 23.93
CA GLY A 282 23.88 -4.38 24.50
C GLY A 282 24.63 -5.70 24.37
N SER A 283 25.77 -5.72 23.68
CA SER A 283 26.60 -6.92 23.47
C SER A 283 27.59 -7.16 24.61
N ARG A 284 27.25 -6.83 25.86
CA ARG A 284 28.04 -7.15 27.03
C ARG A 284 27.29 -8.09 27.98
#